data_c39533716f6035a2473f50840c516b81
#
_entry.id   c39533716f6035a2473f50840c516b81
#
_cell.length_a   1.000
_cell.length_b   1.000
_cell.length_c   1.000
_cell.angle_alpha   90.00
_cell.angle_beta   90.00
_cell.angle_gamma   90.00
#
_symmetry.space_group_name_H-M   'P 1'
#
loop_
_entity.id
_entity.type
_entity.pdbx_description
1 polymer ?
#
loop_
_entity_poly.entity_id
_entity_poly.type
_entity_poly.pdbx_seq_one_letter_code
_entity_poly.pdbx_strand_id
1 'polypeptide(L)'
;MIGIYLSGTGNTKHCVEKLVNLIDDKSKCVPLEFPQIIDLLKKEDVIFLGYPTQFSNAPFMVRDFIKKNSSLWKGKKVFCVNTMGLFSGDGAGCTARILKKYGAEILGGIQIKMPDSVCDSKLLKKSIEENRQIVKKCG
;
A
#
# COMPACT_ATOMS: atom_id res chain seq x y z
N MET A 1 -0.74 -10.76 6.93
CA MET A 1 -0.35 -9.48 6.30
C MET A 1 0.28 -9.76 4.95
N ILE A 2 -0.06 -8.97 3.97
CA ILE A 2 0.49 -9.10 2.62
C ILE A 2 0.81 -7.72 2.05
N GLY A 3 1.90 -7.62 1.27
CA GLY A 3 2.20 -6.45 0.45
C GLY A 3 1.76 -6.67 -0.98
N ILE A 4 1.04 -5.71 -1.54
CA ILE A 4 0.62 -5.73 -2.94
C ILE A 4 1.11 -4.44 -3.58
N TYR A 5 1.71 -4.53 -4.76
CA TYR A 5 2.28 -3.34 -5.41
C TYR A 5 2.03 -3.33 -6.92
N LEU A 6 1.93 -2.12 -7.45
CA LEU A 6 2.07 -1.83 -8.88
C LEU A 6 3.37 -1.06 -9.05
N SER A 7 4.32 -1.61 -9.79
CA SER A 7 5.65 -0.99 -9.93
C SER A 7 6.19 -1.15 -11.34
N GLY A 8 6.45 -0.02 -12.02
CA GLY A 8 7.07 -0.03 -13.35
C GLY A 8 8.59 -0.11 -13.29
N THR A 9 9.21 0.65 -12.38
CA THR A 9 10.67 0.76 -12.28
C THR A 9 11.29 -0.06 -11.14
N GLY A 10 10.46 -0.67 -10.31
CA GLY A 10 10.90 -1.40 -9.12
C GLY A 10 10.94 -0.57 -7.84
N ASN A 11 10.74 0.73 -7.92
CA ASN A 11 10.80 1.62 -6.74
C ASN A 11 9.69 1.33 -5.75
N THR A 12 8.45 1.26 -6.21
CA THR A 12 7.30 0.93 -5.37
C THR A 12 7.42 -0.45 -4.76
N LYS A 13 7.83 -1.43 -5.57
CA LYS A 13 8.10 -2.79 -5.12
C LYS A 13 9.09 -2.81 -3.96
N HIS A 14 10.23 -2.12 -4.13
CA HIS A 14 11.28 -2.04 -3.10
C HIS A 14 10.74 -1.44 -1.81
N CYS A 15 9.97 -0.37 -1.90
CA CYS A 15 9.41 0.31 -0.72
C CYS A 15 8.41 -0.59 0.02
N VAL A 16 7.52 -1.24 -0.70
CA VAL A 16 6.54 -2.15 -0.08
C VAL A 16 7.23 -3.34 0.58
N GLU A 17 8.17 -3.97 -0.11
CA GLU A 17 8.90 -5.11 0.43
C GLU A 17 9.68 -4.73 1.70
N LYS A 18 10.34 -3.58 1.67
CA LYS A 18 11.10 -3.11 2.83
C LYS A 18 10.22 -2.80 4.03
N LEU A 19 9.09 -2.13 3.81
CA LEU A 19 8.13 -1.83 4.87
C LEU A 19 7.54 -3.10 5.48
N VAL A 20 7.09 -4.02 4.66
CA VAL A 20 6.49 -5.27 5.11
C VAL A 20 7.52 -6.11 5.88
N ASN A 21 8.74 -6.23 5.36
CA ASN A 21 9.80 -6.99 6.00
C ASN A 21 10.21 -6.43 7.36
N LEU A 22 10.14 -5.11 7.54
CA LEU A 22 10.45 -4.48 8.83
C LEU A 22 9.38 -4.75 9.89
N ILE A 23 8.16 -5.01 9.48
CA ILE A 23 7.05 -5.31 10.39
C ILE A 23 6.91 -6.82 10.58
N ASP A 24 6.97 -7.59 9.51
CA ASP A 24 6.88 -9.04 9.52
C ASP A 24 7.67 -9.60 8.35
N ASP A 25 8.85 -10.15 8.61
CA ASP A 25 9.75 -10.68 7.57
C ASP A 25 9.22 -11.96 6.90
N LYS A 26 8.19 -12.57 7.45
CA LYS A 26 7.56 -13.77 6.88
C LYS A 26 6.42 -13.46 5.93
N SER A 27 5.97 -12.22 5.87
CA SER A 27 4.89 -11.82 4.98
C SER A 27 5.34 -11.76 3.54
N LYS A 28 4.45 -12.14 2.63
CA LYS A 28 4.71 -12.09 1.18
C LYS A 28 4.42 -10.72 0.61
N CYS A 29 5.13 -10.39 -0.47
CA CYS A 29 4.85 -9.23 -1.30
C CYS A 29 4.71 -9.69 -2.73
N VAL A 30 3.62 -9.32 -3.38
CA VAL A 30 3.30 -9.76 -4.75
C VAL A 30 2.88 -8.56 -5.61
N PRO A 31 3.15 -8.62 -6.92
CA PRO A 31 2.64 -7.58 -7.81
C PRO A 31 1.12 -7.65 -7.96
N LEU A 32 0.53 -6.53 -8.35
CA LEU A 32 -0.91 -6.43 -8.55
C LEU A 32 -1.41 -7.42 -9.61
N GLU A 33 -0.56 -7.76 -10.57
CA GLU A 33 -0.86 -8.68 -11.67
C GLU A 33 -0.66 -10.17 -11.30
N PHE A 34 -0.32 -10.47 -10.07
CA PHE A 34 -0.08 -11.85 -9.63
C PHE A 34 -1.36 -12.70 -9.83
N PRO A 35 -1.27 -13.85 -10.51
CA PRO A 35 -2.48 -14.61 -10.90
C PRO A 35 -3.34 -15.05 -9.72
N GLN A 36 -2.74 -15.39 -8.60
CA GLN A 36 -3.44 -15.87 -7.41
C GLN A 36 -3.73 -14.77 -6.39
N ILE A 37 -3.68 -13.51 -6.81
CA ILE A 37 -3.83 -12.37 -5.88
C ILE A 37 -5.19 -12.37 -5.15
N ILE A 38 -6.25 -12.77 -5.83
CA ILE A 38 -7.58 -12.80 -5.25
C ILE A 38 -7.65 -13.81 -4.08
N ASP A 39 -7.06 -14.98 -4.26
CA ASP A 39 -7.01 -16.00 -3.21
C ASP A 39 -6.19 -15.51 -2.00
N LEU A 40 -5.09 -14.82 -2.26
CA LEU A 40 -4.27 -14.23 -1.20
C LEU A 40 -5.02 -13.15 -0.44
N LEU A 41 -5.75 -12.28 -1.15
CA LEU A 41 -6.57 -11.24 -0.53
C LEU A 41 -7.66 -11.80 0.38
N LYS A 42 -8.27 -12.91 -0.02
CA LYS A 42 -9.31 -13.55 0.79
C LYS A 42 -8.77 -14.05 2.12
N LYS A 43 -7.50 -14.46 2.15
CA LYS A 43 -6.85 -15.02 3.35
C LYS A 43 -6.27 -13.99 4.29
N GLU A 44 -5.95 -12.80 3.79
CA GLU A 44 -5.21 -11.80 4.55
C GLU A 44 -6.13 -10.66 5.00
N ASP A 45 -5.97 -10.24 6.25
CA ASP A 45 -6.76 -9.16 6.82
C ASP A 45 -6.05 -7.80 6.76
N VAL A 46 -4.73 -7.80 6.76
CA VAL A 46 -3.91 -6.59 6.70
C VAL A 46 -3.18 -6.53 5.38
N ILE A 47 -3.37 -5.44 4.63
CA ILE A 47 -2.84 -5.27 3.29
C ILE A 47 -2.04 -3.98 3.20
N PHE A 48 -0.80 -4.08 2.72
CA PHE A 48 0.01 -2.93 2.33
C PHE A 48 -0.10 -2.76 0.83
N LEU A 49 -0.77 -1.71 0.40
CA LEU A 49 -1.01 -1.45 -1.03
C LEU A 49 -0.10 -0.32 -1.50
N GLY A 50 0.82 -0.66 -2.41
CA GLY A 50 1.79 0.28 -2.95
C GLY A 50 1.58 0.59 -4.42
N TYR A 51 1.76 1.86 -4.79
CA TYR A 51 1.62 2.33 -6.16
C TYR A 51 2.31 3.68 -6.36
N PRO A 52 2.72 4.01 -7.60
CA PRO A 52 3.23 5.33 -7.91
C PRO A 52 2.07 6.32 -8.10
N THR A 53 2.33 7.60 -7.80
CA THR A 53 1.37 8.66 -8.08
C THR A 53 1.40 9.00 -9.57
N GLN A 54 0.24 9.06 -10.20
CA GLN A 54 0.05 9.52 -11.57
C GLN A 54 -0.98 10.65 -11.59
N PHE A 55 -0.56 11.84 -12.05
CA PHE A 55 -1.45 13.00 -12.14
C PHE A 55 -2.20 13.28 -10.83
N SER A 56 -1.49 13.27 -9.72
CA SER A 56 -2.03 13.48 -8.36
C SER A 56 -3.06 12.43 -7.95
N ASN A 57 -3.02 11.24 -8.55
CA ASN A 57 -3.97 10.17 -8.28
C ASN A 57 -3.27 8.81 -8.34
N ALA A 58 -3.95 7.78 -7.85
CA ALA A 58 -3.51 6.41 -8.06
C ALA A 58 -3.65 6.02 -9.54
N PRO A 59 -2.78 5.14 -10.06
CA PRO A 59 -2.92 4.65 -11.43
C PRO A 59 -4.28 3.99 -11.67
N PHE A 60 -4.76 4.09 -12.90
CA PHE A 60 -6.03 3.48 -13.28
C PHE A 60 -6.10 1.99 -12.93
N MET A 61 -5.00 1.26 -13.14
CA MET A 61 -4.95 -0.18 -12.83
C MET A 61 -5.23 -0.46 -11.36
N VAL A 62 -4.73 0.37 -10.46
CA VAL A 62 -4.97 0.24 -9.02
C VAL A 62 -6.43 0.52 -8.70
N ARG A 63 -6.96 1.63 -9.20
CA ARG A 63 -8.36 2.00 -8.98
C ARG A 63 -9.33 0.96 -9.54
N ASP A 64 -9.05 0.48 -10.73
CA ASP A 64 -9.85 -0.56 -11.39
C ASP A 64 -9.82 -1.88 -10.60
N PHE A 65 -8.64 -2.29 -10.14
CA PHE A 65 -8.47 -3.48 -9.29
C PHE A 65 -9.32 -3.40 -8.03
N ILE A 66 -9.30 -2.26 -7.35
CA ILE A 66 -10.09 -2.05 -6.14
C ILE A 66 -11.59 -2.16 -6.43
N LYS A 67 -12.04 -1.52 -7.50
CA LYS A 67 -13.46 -1.50 -7.89
C LYS A 67 -13.97 -2.87 -8.35
N LYS A 68 -13.19 -3.58 -9.14
CA LYS A 68 -13.55 -4.93 -9.63
C LYS A 68 -13.67 -5.94 -8.50
N ASN A 69 -12.94 -5.73 -7.41
CA ASN A 69 -12.92 -6.63 -6.26
C ASN A 69 -13.56 -5.99 -5.03
N SER A 70 -14.58 -5.16 -5.25
CA SER A 70 -15.19 -4.35 -4.20
C SER A 70 -15.68 -5.18 -2.99
N SER A 71 -16.17 -6.37 -3.21
CA SER A 71 -16.65 -7.24 -2.13
C SER A 71 -15.54 -7.79 -1.23
N LEU A 72 -14.30 -7.79 -1.68
CA LEU A 72 -13.18 -8.33 -0.91
C LEU A 72 -12.65 -7.36 0.15
N TRP A 73 -12.93 -6.08 0.03
CA TRP A 73 -12.34 -5.06 0.90
C TRP A 73 -13.04 -4.90 2.24
N LYS A 74 -14.27 -5.38 2.36
CA LYS A 74 -15.04 -5.26 3.59
C LYS A 74 -14.31 -5.93 4.76
N GLY A 75 -14.04 -5.15 5.81
CA GLY A 75 -13.33 -5.63 6.98
C GLY A 75 -11.82 -5.74 6.84
N LYS A 76 -11.26 -5.43 5.68
CA LYS A 76 -9.81 -5.43 5.49
C LYS A 76 -9.19 -4.16 6.08
N LYS A 77 -7.98 -4.29 6.60
CA LYS A 77 -7.18 -3.17 7.11
C LYS A 77 -6.10 -2.87 6.07
N VAL A 78 -6.09 -1.64 5.56
CA VAL A 78 -5.21 -1.27 4.44
C VAL A 78 -4.30 -0.11 4.83
N PHE A 79 -3.02 -0.27 4.55
CA PHE A 79 -2.02 0.79 4.66
C PHE A 79 -1.54 1.13 3.24
N CYS A 80 -1.60 2.40 2.87
CA CYS A 80 -1.24 2.84 1.51
C CYS A 80 0.21 3.30 1.46
N VAL A 81 0.96 2.78 0.50
CA VAL A 81 2.35 3.16 0.23
C VAL A 81 2.39 3.85 -1.13
N ASN A 82 2.60 5.15 -1.14
CA ASN A 82 2.55 5.95 -2.35
C ASN A 82 3.94 6.50 -2.67
N THR A 83 4.48 6.14 -3.83
CA THR A 83 5.74 6.71 -4.32
C THR A 83 5.42 7.86 -5.26
N MET A 84 6.24 8.91 -5.23
CA MET A 84 6.01 10.13 -6.00
C MET A 84 7.32 10.72 -6.52
N GLY A 85 7.22 11.54 -7.58
CA GLY A 85 8.33 12.33 -8.07
C GLY A 85 8.47 13.63 -7.29
N LEU A 86 8.01 14.74 -7.87
CA LEU A 86 8.13 16.06 -7.22
C LEU A 86 7.08 16.32 -6.15
N PHE A 87 5.85 15.88 -6.38
CA PHE A 87 4.75 16.03 -5.43
C PHE A 87 3.71 14.93 -5.64
N SER A 88 2.98 14.61 -4.58
CA SER A 88 2.01 13.51 -4.60
C SER A 88 0.59 13.94 -4.92
N GLY A 89 0.26 15.20 -4.70
CA GLY A 89 -1.13 15.62 -4.74
C GLY A 89 -1.97 14.78 -3.76
N ASP A 90 -3.08 14.23 -4.25
CA ASP A 90 -4.03 13.45 -3.43
C ASP A 90 -3.95 11.93 -3.70
N GLY A 91 -2.80 11.43 -4.14
CA GLY A 91 -2.65 10.01 -4.50
C GLY A 91 -3.09 9.04 -3.42
N ALA A 92 -2.64 9.24 -2.19
CA ALA A 92 -3.01 8.36 -1.06
C ALA A 92 -4.46 8.56 -0.62
N GLY A 93 -4.91 9.81 -0.53
CA GLY A 93 -6.26 10.12 -0.08
C GLY A 93 -7.34 9.62 -1.02
N CYS A 94 -7.10 9.69 -2.32
CA CYS A 94 -8.04 9.20 -3.33
C CYS A 94 -8.29 7.71 -3.17
N THR A 95 -7.22 6.93 -3.04
CA THR A 95 -7.32 5.47 -2.86
C THR A 95 -8.00 5.11 -1.54
N ALA A 96 -7.65 5.82 -0.47
CA ALA A 96 -8.26 5.61 0.85
C ALA A 96 -9.78 5.81 0.79
N ARG A 97 -10.25 6.85 0.10
CA ARG A 97 -11.68 7.10 -0.03
C ARG A 97 -12.41 5.98 -0.78
N ILE A 98 -11.81 5.46 -1.84
CA ILE A 98 -12.39 4.34 -2.60
C ILE A 98 -12.47 3.08 -1.73
N LEU A 99 -11.40 2.76 -1.02
CA LEU A 99 -11.36 1.59 -0.13
C LEU A 99 -12.38 1.70 1.00
N LYS A 100 -12.49 2.86 1.62
CA LYS A 100 -13.49 3.10 2.67
C LYS A 100 -14.91 2.91 2.17
N LYS A 101 -15.19 3.33 0.94
CA LYS A 101 -16.49 3.13 0.30
C LYS A 101 -16.86 1.65 0.24
N TYR A 102 -15.90 0.76 0.08
CA TYR A 102 -16.11 -0.68 0.01
C TYR A 102 -15.93 -1.39 1.36
N GLY A 103 -15.85 -0.64 2.45
CA GLY A 103 -15.84 -1.18 3.80
C GLY A 103 -14.47 -1.51 4.39
N ALA A 104 -13.40 -1.08 3.75
CA ALA A 104 -12.05 -1.24 4.30
C ALA A 104 -11.78 -0.21 5.40
N GLU A 105 -10.97 -0.59 6.37
CA GLU A 105 -10.41 0.30 7.39
C GLU A 105 -9.04 0.77 6.93
N ILE A 106 -8.83 2.08 6.89
CA ILE A 106 -7.54 2.65 6.49
C ILE A 106 -6.68 2.85 7.73
N LEU A 107 -5.60 2.10 7.82
CA LEU A 107 -4.65 2.19 8.92
C LEU A 107 -3.78 3.44 8.86
N GLY A 108 -3.54 3.93 7.65
CA GLY A 108 -2.69 5.08 7.39
C GLY A 108 -2.08 5.02 6.01
N GLY A 109 -1.10 5.87 5.78
CA GLY A 109 -0.39 5.90 4.51
C GLY A 109 0.94 6.60 4.65
N ILE A 110 1.84 6.31 3.72
CA ILE A 110 3.13 6.97 3.61
C ILE A 110 3.34 7.39 2.17
N GLN A 111 3.88 8.60 1.99
CA GLN A 111 4.27 9.12 0.69
C GLN A 111 5.78 9.22 0.64
N ILE A 112 6.39 8.54 -0.31
CA ILE A 112 7.84 8.45 -0.44
C ILE A 112 8.27 9.14 -1.72
N LYS A 113 9.05 10.20 -1.59
CA LYS A 113 9.57 10.96 -2.72
C LYS A 113 10.67 10.18 -3.43
N MET A 114 10.58 10.12 -4.76
CA MET A 114 11.56 9.47 -5.63
C MET A 114 12.13 10.49 -6.61
N PRO A 115 13.33 10.29 -7.20
CA PRO A 115 14.26 9.17 -7.00
C PRO A 115 15.21 9.37 -5.82
N ASP A 116 15.12 10.48 -5.13
CA ASP A 116 16.05 10.84 -4.07
C ASP A 116 15.95 9.86 -2.91
N SER A 117 17.07 9.33 -2.47
CA SER A 117 17.14 8.45 -1.32
C SER A 117 16.04 7.39 -1.30
N VAL A 118 15.93 6.62 -2.37
CA VAL A 118 14.98 5.53 -2.53
C VAL A 118 14.81 4.78 -1.20
N CYS A 119 13.68 4.97 -0.55
CA CYS A 119 13.37 4.31 0.72
C CYS A 119 14.48 4.52 1.77
N ASP A 120 14.80 5.79 2.05
CA ASP A 120 15.73 6.11 3.13
C ASP A 120 15.32 5.34 4.40
N SER A 121 16.23 4.51 4.91
CA SER A 121 15.95 3.63 6.04
C SER A 121 15.55 4.38 7.30
N LYS A 122 16.08 5.57 7.51
CA LYS A 122 15.73 6.42 8.67
C LYS A 122 14.30 6.95 8.55
N LEU A 123 13.94 7.44 7.37
CA LEU A 123 12.59 7.95 7.10
C LEU A 123 11.56 6.83 7.24
N LEU A 124 11.85 5.65 6.70
CA LEU A 124 10.96 4.50 6.80
C LEU A 124 10.81 4.02 8.25
N LYS A 125 11.92 3.95 9.00
CA LYS A 125 11.86 3.55 10.42
C LYS A 125 10.97 4.49 11.22
N LYS A 126 11.14 5.79 11.04
CA LYS A 126 10.32 6.79 11.75
C LYS A 126 8.84 6.62 11.40
N SER A 127 8.52 6.50 10.12
CA SER A 127 7.15 6.32 9.66
C SER A 127 6.54 5.00 10.17
N ILE A 128 7.33 3.94 10.19
CA ILE A 128 6.88 2.64 10.70
C ILE A 128 6.57 2.73 12.19
N GLU A 129 7.42 3.36 12.98
CA GLU A 129 7.18 3.51 14.41
C GLU A 129 5.93 4.34 14.70
N GLU A 130 5.72 5.42 13.96
CA GLU A 130 4.51 6.22 14.07
C GLU A 130 3.25 5.42 13.77
N ASN A 131 3.31 4.51 12.81
CA ASN A 131 2.17 3.71 12.37
C ASN A 131 2.06 2.34 13.05
N ARG A 132 3.12 1.84 13.69
CA ARG A 132 3.09 0.57 14.45
C ARG A 132 2.02 0.57 15.53
N GLN A 133 1.87 1.69 16.23
CA GLN A 133 0.85 1.81 17.27
C GLN A 133 -0.56 1.71 16.71
N ILE A 134 -0.78 2.24 15.48
CA ILE A 134 -2.06 2.14 14.79
C ILE A 134 -2.34 0.68 14.43
N VAL A 135 -1.35 -0.03 13.88
CA VAL A 135 -1.47 -1.44 13.53
C VAL A 135 -1.73 -2.29 14.77
N LYS A 136 -1.02 -2.03 15.87
CA LYS A 136 -1.22 -2.75 17.13
C LYS A 136 -2.60 -2.49 17.75
N LYS A 137 -3.12 -1.27 17.65
CA LYS A 137 -4.45 -0.93 18.15
C LYS A 137 -5.57 -1.59 17.34
N CYS A 138 -5.32 -1.86 16.07
CA CYS A 138 -6.27 -2.50 15.16
C CYS A 138 -6.13 -4.03 15.12
N GLY A 139 -5.01 -4.54 15.62
CA GLY A 139 -4.69 -5.97 15.57
C GLY A 139 -5.41 -6.84 16.56
#